data_8cbafb2cb3020ecafa4b9c21c541434c
#
_entry.id   8cbafb2cb3020ecafa4b9c21c541434c
#
_cell.length_a   1.000
_cell.length_b   1.000
_cell.length_c   1.000
_cell.angle_alpha   90.00
_cell.angle_beta   90.00
_cell.angle_gamma   90.00
#
_symmetry.space_group_name_H-M   'P 1'
#
loop_
_entity.id
_entity.type
_entity.pdbx_description
1 polymer ?
#
loop_
_entity_poly.entity_id
_entity_poly.type
_entity_poly.pdbx_seq_one_letter_code
_entity_poly.pdbx_strand_id
1 'polypeptide(L)'
;MQRFDALMQHNSVGSVQLRGMTAAQANVVQRYAIENTRLGIPYLFSEEALHGLMTNNATSFPQQIGLAASFEPELGREMGHAIAAESRACGIHETYSPVMDLIRDPRYGRAEESYGEDTYLCAEFARETVLGMQGTDLTTPDTVAAEPKHYVGYGNPVGGLNCAPCTMGRHDVFSDCLPVFEAAFADGKACDAMCSYNSIDSIPVSMDHELLTDVLRGQFGMPGFVRSDLTAVSRLYDWHFIAETPEEAIRLSLIHI
;
A
#
# COMPACT_ATOMS: atom_id res chain seq x y z
N MET A 1 5.53 10.96 -25.24
CA MET A 1 4.41 10.32 -25.92
C MET A 1 4.87 9.09 -26.72
N GLN A 2 5.67 9.19 -27.79
CA GLN A 2 6.07 8.04 -28.66
C GLN A 2 6.63 6.81 -27.91
N ARG A 3 7.41 6.99 -26.83
CA ARG A 3 7.94 5.86 -26.03
C ARG A 3 6.87 5.20 -25.15
N PHE A 4 5.88 5.97 -24.69
CA PHE A 4 4.72 5.48 -23.97
C PHE A 4 3.81 4.68 -24.92
N ASP A 5 3.52 5.23 -26.09
CA ASP A 5 2.70 4.57 -27.10
C ASP A 5 3.28 3.20 -27.50
N ALA A 6 4.58 3.11 -27.72
CA ALA A 6 5.25 1.86 -28.07
C ALA A 6 5.20 0.81 -26.97
N LEU A 7 5.32 1.22 -25.70
CA LEU A 7 5.16 0.34 -24.53
C LEU A 7 3.72 -0.18 -24.40
N MET A 8 2.76 0.72 -24.59
CA MET A 8 1.34 0.43 -24.36
C MET A 8 0.66 -0.33 -25.50
N GLN A 9 1.17 -0.24 -26.75
CA GLN A 9 0.66 -1.00 -27.89
C GLN A 9 0.83 -2.52 -27.74
N HIS A 10 1.89 -2.95 -27.07
CA HIS A 10 2.24 -4.36 -26.90
C HIS A 10 2.00 -4.89 -25.49
N ASN A 11 2.13 -4.04 -24.47
CA ASN A 11 2.03 -4.39 -23.05
C ASN A 11 1.06 -3.45 -22.35
N SER A 12 -0.17 -3.86 -22.15
CA SER A 12 -1.11 -3.14 -21.30
C SER A 12 -0.69 -3.28 -19.82
N VAL A 13 -0.61 -2.16 -19.11
CA VAL A 13 -0.47 -2.16 -17.64
C VAL A 13 -1.85 -2.12 -16.99
N GLY A 14 -2.00 -2.74 -15.82
CA GLY A 14 -3.29 -2.76 -15.11
C GLY A 14 -3.52 -1.48 -14.30
N SER A 15 -2.47 -0.86 -13.79
CA SER A 15 -2.54 0.29 -12.91
C SER A 15 -1.50 1.35 -13.27
N VAL A 16 -1.82 2.62 -12.98
CA VAL A 16 -0.98 3.79 -13.25
C VAL A 16 -1.06 4.75 -12.07
N GLN A 17 0.09 5.15 -11.53
CA GLN A 17 0.15 6.22 -10.56
C GLN A 17 0.05 7.58 -11.26
N LEU A 18 -0.86 8.44 -10.84
CA LEU A 18 -1.16 9.69 -11.57
C LEU A 18 -0.19 10.85 -11.31
N ARG A 19 0.57 10.84 -10.22
CA ARG A 19 1.60 11.86 -9.90
C ARG A 19 1.12 13.29 -10.06
N GLY A 20 0.00 13.63 -9.42
CA GLY A 20 -0.55 14.98 -9.44
C GLY A 20 -1.21 15.40 -10.74
N MET A 21 -1.59 14.47 -11.61
CA MET A 21 -2.42 14.78 -12.77
C MET A 21 -3.78 15.34 -12.36
N THR A 22 -4.30 16.25 -13.16
CA THR A 22 -5.69 16.72 -13.01
C THR A 22 -6.67 15.65 -13.49
N ALA A 23 -7.92 15.71 -13.03
CA ALA A 23 -8.99 14.81 -13.50
C ALA A 23 -9.15 14.83 -15.04
N ALA A 24 -8.96 16.01 -15.68
CA ALA A 24 -9.00 16.11 -17.13
C ALA A 24 -7.86 15.32 -17.81
N GLN A 25 -6.66 15.37 -17.25
CA GLN A 25 -5.52 14.60 -17.74
C GLN A 25 -5.72 13.09 -17.49
N ALA A 26 -6.23 12.71 -16.32
CA ALA A 26 -6.59 11.34 -16.01
C ALA A 26 -7.59 10.78 -17.02
N ASN A 27 -8.62 11.55 -17.39
CA ASN A 27 -9.60 11.16 -18.39
C ASN A 27 -8.99 10.96 -19.79
N VAL A 28 -7.96 11.71 -20.16
CA VAL A 28 -7.23 11.51 -21.43
C VAL A 28 -6.50 10.18 -21.41
N VAL A 29 -5.80 9.88 -20.31
CA VAL A 29 -5.07 8.59 -20.15
C VAL A 29 -6.06 7.42 -20.13
N GLN A 30 -7.18 7.56 -19.45
CA GLN A 30 -8.21 6.51 -19.39
C GLN A 30 -8.85 6.23 -20.75
N ARG A 31 -9.16 7.29 -21.51
CA ARG A 31 -9.67 7.15 -22.87
C ARG A 31 -8.67 6.43 -23.78
N TYR A 32 -7.38 6.76 -23.65
CA TYR A 32 -6.32 6.06 -24.37
C TYR A 32 -6.33 4.55 -24.06
N ALA A 33 -6.47 4.17 -22.78
CA ALA A 33 -6.54 2.78 -22.38
C ALA A 33 -7.69 2.03 -23.08
N ILE A 34 -8.86 2.65 -23.11
CA ILE A 34 -10.08 2.03 -23.67
C ILE A 34 -10.01 1.95 -25.21
N GLU A 35 -9.56 3.02 -25.86
CA GLU A 35 -9.65 3.17 -27.32
C GLU A 35 -8.43 2.63 -28.08
N ASN A 36 -7.24 2.57 -27.43
CA ASN A 36 -5.96 2.35 -28.12
C ASN A 36 -5.17 1.16 -27.59
N THR A 37 -5.63 0.44 -26.56
CA THR A 37 -4.98 -0.79 -26.11
C THR A 37 -5.68 -2.03 -26.66
N ARG A 38 -4.93 -3.14 -26.73
CA ARG A 38 -5.44 -4.39 -27.29
C ARG A 38 -6.71 -4.93 -26.59
N LEU A 39 -6.83 -4.73 -25.30
CA LEU A 39 -7.92 -5.28 -24.48
C LEU A 39 -9.01 -4.25 -24.17
N GLY A 40 -8.75 -2.95 -24.34
CA GLY A 40 -9.68 -1.89 -24.00
C GLY A 40 -10.05 -1.84 -22.51
N ILE A 41 -9.18 -2.36 -21.63
CA ILE A 41 -9.43 -2.39 -20.20
C ILE A 41 -9.00 -1.04 -19.59
N PRO A 42 -9.87 -0.36 -18.82
CA PRO A 42 -9.52 0.86 -18.11
C PRO A 42 -8.38 0.62 -17.11
N TYR A 43 -7.52 1.64 -16.91
CA TYR A 43 -6.49 1.59 -15.88
C TYR A 43 -7.08 1.79 -14.49
N LEU A 44 -6.55 1.08 -13.50
CA LEU A 44 -6.70 1.43 -12.11
C LEU A 44 -5.75 2.60 -11.80
N PHE A 45 -6.29 3.76 -11.47
CA PHE A 45 -5.50 4.93 -11.08
C PHE A 45 -5.27 4.95 -9.58
N SER A 46 -4.02 5.07 -9.18
CA SER A 46 -3.60 5.11 -7.80
C SER A 46 -2.73 6.32 -7.49
N GLU A 47 -2.70 6.75 -6.22
CA GLU A 47 -1.86 7.84 -5.74
C GLU A 47 -1.58 7.71 -4.23
N GLU A 48 -0.52 8.38 -3.78
CA GLU A 48 -0.21 8.53 -2.35
C GLU A 48 -1.27 9.41 -1.66
N ALA A 49 -1.72 8.96 -0.49
CA ALA A 49 -2.71 9.69 0.29
C ALA A 49 -2.60 9.43 1.80
N LEU A 50 -1.40 9.44 2.36
CA LEU A 50 -1.14 9.10 3.76
C LEU A 50 -1.90 10.00 4.72
N HIS A 51 -1.76 11.31 4.57
CA HIS A 51 -2.42 12.34 5.38
C HIS A 51 -3.07 13.42 4.49
N GLY A 52 -3.66 13.01 3.40
CA GLY A 52 -4.26 13.83 2.34
C GLY A 52 -3.75 13.38 0.98
N LEU A 53 -4.58 13.55 -0.05
CA LEU A 53 -4.19 13.19 -1.42
C LEU A 53 -2.96 14.01 -1.86
N MET A 54 -1.92 13.33 -2.34
CA MET A 54 -0.67 13.97 -2.74
C MET A 54 -0.80 14.65 -4.11
N THR A 55 -1.59 15.70 -4.14
CA THR A 55 -1.78 16.56 -5.31
C THR A 55 -1.92 18.03 -4.91
N ASN A 56 -1.72 18.93 -5.89
CA ASN A 56 -1.91 20.35 -5.64
C ASN A 56 -3.37 20.66 -5.27
N ASN A 57 -3.56 21.50 -4.26
CA ASN A 57 -4.88 21.96 -3.77
C ASN A 57 -5.75 20.91 -3.06
N ALA A 58 -5.21 19.74 -2.73
CA ALA A 58 -5.89 18.81 -1.82
C ALA A 58 -5.70 19.23 -0.35
N THR A 59 -6.59 18.75 0.51
CA THR A 59 -6.50 18.99 1.95
C THR A 59 -5.34 18.21 2.55
N SER A 60 -4.52 18.88 3.38
CA SER A 60 -3.48 18.24 4.17
C SER A 60 -3.98 18.07 5.60
N PHE A 61 -3.98 16.84 6.08
CA PHE A 61 -4.33 16.45 7.44
C PHE A 61 -3.07 16.29 8.30
N PRO A 62 -3.18 16.11 9.62
CA PRO A 62 -2.05 15.73 10.46
C PRO A 62 -1.41 14.41 9.97
N GLN A 63 -0.10 14.29 10.15
CA GLN A 63 0.59 13.02 10.00
C GLN A 63 -0.03 11.96 10.93
N GLN A 64 0.03 10.69 10.53
CA GLN A 64 -0.65 9.61 11.23
C GLN A 64 -0.21 9.47 12.69
N ILE A 65 1.07 9.69 13.01
CA ILE A 65 1.55 9.72 14.39
C ILE A 65 0.88 10.83 15.21
N GLY A 66 0.64 11.98 14.59
CA GLY A 66 -0.06 13.11 15.22
C GLY A 66 -1.55 12.84 15.41
N LEU A 67 -2.17 12.18 14.42
CA LEU A 67 -3.57 11.75 14.51
C LEU A 67 -3.74 10.71 15.62
N ALA A 68 -2.85 9.71 15.68
CA ALA A 68 -2.91 8.66 16.69
C ALA A 68 -2.70 9.19 18.14
N ALA A 69 -1.99 10.29 18.30
CA ALA A 69 -1.83 10.97 19.59
C ALA A 69 -3.14 11.52 20.17
N SER A 70 -4.22 11.58 19.39
CA SER A 70 -5.56 11.90 19.88
C SER A 70 -6.17 10.76 20.70
N PHE A 71 -5.78 9.51 20.46
CA PHE A 71 -6.43 8.30 20.98
C PHE A 71 -7.90 8.18 20.58
N GLU A 72 -8.30 8.78 19.45
CA GLU A 72 -9.65 8.77 18.90
C GLU A 72 -9.67 8.15 17.50
N PRO A 73 -9.73 6.80 17.36
CA PRO A 73 -9.66 6.11 16.06
C PRO A 73 -10.74 6.55 15.07
N GLU A 74 -11.89 6.99 15.54
CA GLU A 74 -12.99 7.52 14.72
C GLU A 74 -12.56 8.71 13.85
N LEU A 75 -11.61 9.52 14.29
CA LEU A 75 -11.01 10.59 13.48
C LEU A 75 -10.28 10.02 12.25
N GLY A 76 -9.74 8.80 12.36
CA GLY A 76 -9.18 8.08 11.22
C GLY A 76 -10.23 7.80 10.15
N ARG A 77 -11.45 7.42 10.55
CA ARG A 77 -12.58 7.22 9.62
C ARG A 77 -12.99 8.50 8.94
N GLU A 78 -13.14 9.58 9.69
CA GLU A 78 -13.53 10.89 9.12
C GLU A 78 -12.47 11.40 8.14
N MET A 79 -11.19 11.31 8.50
CA MET A 79 -10.07 11.66 7.63
C MET A 79 -10.04 10.78 6.37
N GLY A 80 -10.18 9.46 6.53
CA GLY A 80 -10.21 8.49 5.43
C GLY A 80 -11.32 8.80 4.42
N HIS A 81 -12.53 9.12 4.91
CA HIS A 81 -13.64 9.50 4.04
C HIS A 81 -13.37 10.82 3.28
N ALA A 82 -12.83 11.83 3.95
CA ALA A 82 -12.49 13.10 3.29
C ALA A 82 -11.42 12.89 2.19
N ILE A 83 -10.37 12.10 2.48
CA ILE A 83 -9.33 11.73 1.51
C ILE A 83 -9.93 10.98 0.32
N ALA A 84 -10.83 10.04 0.57
CA ALA A 84 -11.47 9.26 -0.48
C ALA A 84 -12.31 10.13 -1.42
N ALA A 85 -13.11 11.03 -0.88
CA ALA A 85 -13.93 11.95 -1.66
C ALA A 85 -13.07 12.87 -2.55
N GLU A 86 -11.99 13.45 -2.01
CA GLU A 86 -11.04 14.25 -2.80
C GLU A 86 -10.34 13.43 -3.88
N SER A 87 -9.92 12.19 -3.54
CA SER A 87 -9.25 11.28 -4.46
C SER A 87 -10.16 10.91 -5.64
N ARG A 88 -11.41 10.54 -5.37
CA ARG A 88 -12.39 10.24 -6.43
C ARG A 88 -12.68 11.45 -7.32
N ALA A 89 -12.77 12.64 -6.75
CA ALA A 89 -12.93 13.87 -7.52
C ALA A 89 -11.77 14.15 -8.47
N CYS A 90 -10.56 13.69 -8.13
CA CYS A 90 -9.37 13.77 -8.98
C CYS A 90 -9.23 12.58 -9.96
N GLY A 91 -10.12 11.58 -9.90
CA GLY A 91 -10.10 10.41 -10.78
C GLY A 91 -9.26 9.25 -10.25
N ILE A 92 -8.86 9.27 -8.98
CA ILE A 92 -8.16 8.19 -8.30
C ILE A 92 -9.16 7.10 -7.90
N HIS A 93 -8.77 5.85 -8.03
CA HIS A 93 -9.57 4.67 -7.68
C HIS A 93 -9.04 3.95 -6.45
N GLU A 94 -7.74 4.09 -6.18
CA GLU A 94 -7.02 3.41 -5.11
C GLU A 94 -6.00 4.37 -4.50
N THR A 95 -5.83 4.29 -3.18
CA THR A 95 -4.80 5.07 -2.47
C THR A 95 -3.82 4.16 -1.77
N TYR A 96 -2.52 4.50 -1.84
CA TYR A 96 -1.44 3.80 -1.13
C TYR A 96 -1.45 4.16 0.36
N SER A 97 -2.53 3.78 1.04
CA SER A 97 -2.86 4.20 2.40
C SER A 97 -3.88 3.23 3.02
N PRO A 98 -3.89 3.09 4.35
CA PRO A 98 -3.01 3.70 5.36
C PRO A 98 -1.63 3.05 5.49
N VAL A 99 -0.68 3.78 6.11
CA VAL A 99 0.60 3.21 6.58
C VAL A 99 0.38 2.62 7.96
N MET A 100 0.62 1.32 8.09
CA MET A 100 0.32 0.55 9.29
C MET A 100 1.55 -0.10 9.91
N ASP A 101 2.74 0.42 9.55
CA ASP A 101 4.00 -0.05 10.11
C ASP A 101 4.02 0.19 11.62
N LEU A 102 4.24 -0.87 12.39
CA LEU A 102 4.39 -0.76 13.83
C LEU A 102 5.81 -0.28 14.15
N ILE A 103 5.96 0.94 14.66
CA ILE A 103 7.25 1.58 14.87
C ILE A 103 7.85 1.18 16.22
N ARG A 104 8.87 0.34 16.20
CA ARG A 104 9.62 -0.08 17.39
C ARG A 104 11.01 0.55 17.47
N ASP A 105 11.53 1.06 16.36
CA ASP A 105 12.80 1.78 16.31
C ASP A 105 12.56 3.27 16.01
N PRO A 106 12.75 4.17 16.98
CA PRO A 106 12.53 5.62 16.79
C PRO A 106 13.54 6.27 15.83
N ARG A 107 14.58 5.56 15.42
CA ARG A 107 15.52 6.03 14.39
C ARG A 107 14.98 5.86 12.99
N TYR A 108 13.90 5.08 12.80
CA TYR A 108 13.30 4.88 11.51
C TYR A 108 12.74 6.18 10.94
N GLY A 109 13.25 6.59 9.77
CA GLY A 109 12.99 7.91 9.19
C GLY A 109 11.56 8.12 8.70
N ARG A 110 10.71 7.07 8.71
CA ARG A 110 9.30 7.11 8.31
C ARG A 110 8.34 6.91 9.50
N ALA A 111 8.84 7.07 10.71
CA ALA A 111 8.04 6.88 11.93
C ALA A 111 6.79 7.78 11.96
N GLU A 112 6.88 8.99 11.40
CA GLU A 112 5.77 9.95 11.35
C GLU A 112 4.59 9.48 10.49
N GLU A 113 4.84 8.59 9.52
CA GLU A 113 3.82 8.09 8.61
C GLU A 113 2.89 7.06 9.24
N SER A 114 3.23 6.51 10.42
CA SER A 114 2.49 5.45 11.09
C SER A 114 1.74 5.91 12.32
N TYR A 115 0.85 5.06 12.83
CA TYR A 115 0.08 5.33 14.05
C TYR A 115 0.86 5.11 15.35
N GLY A 116 2.12 4.64 15.29
CA GLY A 116 3.01 4.50 16.45
C GLY A 116 3.47 3.09 16.76
N GLU A 117 3.67 2.80 18.05
CA GLU A 117 4.31 1.56 18.53
C GLU A 117 3.34 0.57 19.20
N ASP A 118 2.11 1.00 19.50
CA ASP A 118 1.11 0.17 20.16
C ASP A 118 0.27 -0.59 19.14
N THR A 119 0.30 -1.92 19.21
CA THR A 119 -0.38 -2.80 18.27
C THR A 119 -1.88 -2.58 18.25
N TYR A 120 -2.50 -2.42 19.41
CA TYR A 120 -3.95 -2.25 19.50
C TYR A 120 -4.42 -0.91 18.95
N LEU A 121 -3.75 0.18 19.35
CA LEU A 121 -4.07 1.52 18.84
C LEU A 121 -3.88 1.60 17.32
N CYS A 122 -2.76 1.06 16.81
CA CYS A 122 -2.51 1.00 15.37
C CYS A 122 -3.59 0.18 14.63
N ALA A 123 -4.03 -0.94 15.20
CA ALA A 123 -5.08 -1.79 14.62
C ALA A 123 -6.43 -1.05 14.53
N GLU A 124 -6.82 -0.34 15.59
CA GLU A 124 -8.06 0.44 15.59
C GLU A 124 -8.02 1.58 14.55
N PHE A 125 -6.94 2.36 14.51
CA PHE A 125 -6.79 3.40 13.49
C PHE A 125 -6.73 2.84 12.07
N ALA A 126 -6.03 1.71 11.86
CA ALA A 126 -5.96 1.05 10.56
C ALA A 126 -7.35 0.64 10.06
N ARG A 127 -8.12 -0.05 10.92
CA ARG A 127 -9.51 -0.45 10.62
C ARG A 127 -10.39 0.74 10.29
N GLU A 128 -10.38 1.76 11.14
CA GLU A 128 -11.23 2.94 10.98
C GLU A 128 -10.88 3.73 9.71
N THR A 129 -9.60 3.90 9.42
CA THR A 129 -9.17 4.60 8.20
C THR A 129 -9.59 3.83 6.93
N VAL A 130 -9.42 2.51 6.90
CA VAL A 130 -9.88 1.68 5.77
C VAL A 130 -11.39 1.79 5.59
N LEU A 131 -12.17 1.67 6.67
CA LEU A 131 -13.63 1.84 6.62
C LEU A 131 -14.04 3.24 6.14
N GLY A 132 -13.30 4.27 6.52
CA GLY A 132 -13.51 5.63 6.02
C GLY A 132 -13.25 5.76 4.52
N MET A 133 -12.16 5.18 4.03
CA MET A 133 -11.79 5.26 2.61
C MET A 133 -12.71 4.45 1.71
N GLN A 134 -13.06 3.23 2.12
CA GLN A 134 -13.83 2.30 1.28
C GLN A 134 -15.34 2.43 1.47
N GLY A 135 -15.80 2.98 2.59
CA GLY A 135 -17.22 2.98 2.92
C GLY A 135 -17.81 1.58 2.92
N THR A 136 -19.04 1.45 2.46
CA THR A 136 -19.73 0.17 2.31
C THR A 136 -19.85 -0.31 0.86
N ASP A 137 -19.52 0.55 -0.10
CA ASP A 137 -19.65 0.28 -1.53
C ASP A 137 -18.65 1.13 -2.32
N LEU A 138 -17.68 0.47 -2.95
CA LEU A 138 -16.66 1.13 -3.79
C LEU A 138 -17.18 1.68 -5.12
N THR A 139 -18.44 1.44 -5.47
CA THR A 139 -19.06 2.02 -6.65
C THR A 139 -19.56 3.46 -6.43
N THR A 140 -19.59 3.94 -5.18
CA THR A 140 -19.99 5.30 -4.87
C THR A 140 -18.92 6.33 -5.26
N PRO A 141 -19.30 7.58 -5.54
CA PRO A 141 -18.37 8.60 -6.06
C PRO A 141 -17.45 9.21 -5.00
N ASP A 142 -17.54 8.79 -3.76
CA ASP A 142 -16.82 9.31 -2.59
C ASP A 142 -15.99 8.26 -1.87
N THR A 143 -15.77 7.10 -2.49
CA THR A 143 -14.97 6.00 -1.94
C THR A 143 -13.82 5.61 -2.88
N VAL A 144 -12.73 5.10 -2.31
CA VAL A 144 -11.57 4.55 -3.02
C VAL A 144 -11.15 3.23 -2.38
N ALA A 145 -10.51 2.35 -3.14
CA ALA A 145 -9.84 1.20 -2.57
C ALA A 145 -8.68 1.66 -1.67
N ALA A 146 -8.58 1.08 -0.49
CA ALA A 146 -7.46 1.27 0.42
C ALA A 146 -6.42 0.17 0.17
N GLU A 147 -5.15 0.59 0.07
CA GLU A 147 -3.99 -0.32 -0.03
C GLU A 147 -3.11 -0.16 1.22
N PRO A 148 -3.44 -0.87 2.32
CA PRO A 148 -2.64 -0.85 3.54
C PRO A 148 -1.19 -1.24 3.30
N LYS A 149 -0.26 -0.49 3.92
CA LYS A 149 1.17 -0.66 3.72
C LYS A 149 1.97 -0.43 5.00
N HIS A 150 3.18 -0.95 5.10
CA HIS A 150 3.87 -1.88 4.18
C HIS A 150 3.86 -3.28 4.78
N TYR A 151 3.20 -4.20 4.14
CA TYR A 151 3.04 -5.56 4.64
C TYR A 151 4.35 -6.35 4.50
N VAL A 152 5.06 -6.73 5.55
CA VAL A 152 4.86 -6.58 7.00
C VAL A 152 6.22 -6.37 7.71
N GLY A 153 6.21 -5.76 8.89
CA GLY A 153 7.38 -5.65 9.77
C GLY A 153 8.33 -4.50 9.43
N TYR A 154 7.98 -3.62 8.53
CA TYR A 154 8.87 -2.58 7.97
C TYR A 154 9.29 -1.51 8.98
N GLY A 155 8.50 -1.24 10.01
CA GLY A 155 8.76 -0.21 11.03
C GLY A 155 9.86 -0.56 12.05
N ASN A 156 10.55 -1.71 11.89
CA ASN A 156 11.58 -2.17 12.81
C ASN A 156 12.89 -2.56 12.09
N PRO A 157 13.42 -1.70 11.21
CA PRO A 157 14.61 -2.04 10.43
C PRO A 157 15.89 -1.91 11.26
N VAL A 158 16.88 -2.72 10.96
CA VAL A 158 18.21 -2.64 11.60
C VAL A 158 18.79 -1.24 11.47
N GLY A 159 19.14 -0.65 12.61
CA GLY A 159 19.73 0.69 12.69
C GLY A 159 18.82 1.82 12.25
N GLY A 160 17.51 1.60 12.10
CA GLY A 160 16.55 2.58 11.59
C GLY A 160 16.68 2.84 10.08
N LEU A 161 17.45 2.04 9.37
CA LEU A 161 17.75 2.25 7.95
C LEU A 161 16.60 1.77 7.06
N ASN A 162 16.14 2.64 6.18
CA ASN A 162 15.11 2.31 5.21
C ASN A 162 15.50 1.09 4.36
N CYS A 163 14.59 0.15 4.15
CA CYS A 163 14.78 -1.10 3.42
C CYS A 163 15.71 -2.13 4.10
N ALA A 164 16.26 -1.85 5.28
CA ALA A 164 17.11 -2.80 5.98
C ALA A 164 16.29 -4.01 6.47
N PRO A 165 16.95 -5.16 6.69
CA PRO A 165 16.32 -6.31 7.33
C PRO A 165 15.72 -5.95 8.69
N CYS A 166 14.65 -6.62 9.08
CA CYS A 166 14.10 -6.50 10.43
C CYS A 166 14.62 -7.61 11.33
N THR A 167 15.11 -7.22 12.52
CA THR A 167 15.56 -8.15 13.56
C THR A 167 14.40 -8.51 14.48
N MET A 168 13.40 -9.18 13.95
CA MET A 168 12.31 -9.73 14.73
C MET A 168 12.13 -11.19 14.35
N GLY A 169 11.79 -12.01 15.33
CA GLY A 169 11.46 -13.39 15.10
C GLY A 169 10.01 -13.55 14.67
N ARG A 170 9.67 -14.77 14.24
CA ARG A 170 8.30 -15.13 13.86
C ARG A 170 7.28 -14.77 14.95
N HIS A 171 7.63 -14.98 16.23
CA HIS A 171 6.74 -14.63 17.34
C HIS A 171 6.33 -13.15 17.30
N ASP A 172 7.30 -12.24 17.19
CA ASP A 172 7.05 -10.80 17.20
C ASP A 172 6.21 -10.37 15.96
N VAL A 173 6.47 -10.98 14.79
CA VAL A 173 5.68 -10.72 13.59
C VAL A 173 4.22 -11.10 13.81
N PHE A 174 3.96 -12.29 14.36
CA PHE A 174 2.60 -12.81 14.56
C PHE A 174 1.87 -12.17 15.75
N SER A 175 2.56 -11.81 16.82
CA SER A 175 1.95 -11.20 17.99
C SER A 175 1.76 -9.69 17.89
N ASP A 176 2.65 -8.99 17.18
CA ASP A 176 2.70 -7.54 17.19
C ASP A 176 2.33 -6.91 15.84
N CYS A 177 2.94 -7.38 14.74
CA CYS A 177 2.78 -6.72 13.45
C CYS A 177 1.53 -7.18 12.70
N LEU A 178 1.29 -8.48 12.63
CA LEU A 178 0.17 -9.04 11.86
C LEU A 178 -1.21 -8.63 12.38
N PRO A 179 -1.48 -8.48 13.70
CA PRO A 179 -2.80 -8.04 14.17
C PRO A 179 -3.22 -6.67 13.63
N VAL A 180 -2.28 -5.77 13.35
CA VAL A 180 -2.59 -4.47 12.75
C VAL A 180 -3.12 -4.65 11.32
N PHE A 181 -2.51 -5.55 10.56
CA PHE A 181 -2.97 -5.88 9.21
C PHE A 181 -4.26 -6.71 9.21
N GLU A 182 -4.40 -7.64 10.16
CA GLU A 182 -5.65 -8.39 10.35
C GLU A 182 -6.85 -7.45 10.52
N ALA A 183 -6.72 -6.43 11.37
CA ALA A 183 -7.77 -5.43 11.57
C ALA A 183 -8.14 -4.68 10.27
N ALA A 184 -7.17 -4.36 9.42
CA ALA A 184 -7.43 -3.70 8.15
C ALA A 184 -8.12 -4.63 7.13
N PHE A 185 -7.72 -5.90 7.04
CA PHE A 185 -8.23 -6.83 6.04
C PHE A 185 -9.47 -7.60 6.51
N ALA A 186 -9.42 -8.22 7.70
CA ALA A 186 -10.53 -9.02 8.20
C ALA A 186 -11.72 -8.17 8.66
N ASP A 187 -11.45 -7.02 9.30
CA ASP A 187 -12.49 -6.15 9.83
C ASP A 187 -12.77 -4.94 8.91
N GLY A 188 -11.73 -4.23 8.48
CA GLY A 188 -11.82 -3.08 7.60
C GLY A 188 -12.17 -3.42 6.14
N LYS A 189 -11.96 -4.69 5.72
CA LYS A 189 -12.21 -5.17 4.35
C LYS A 189 -11.36 -4.48 3.29
N ALA A 190 -10.10 -4.13 3.61
CA ALA A 190 -9.19 -3.58 2.63
C ALA A 190 -9.08 -4.48 1.38
N CYS A 191 -9.01 -3.84 0.21
CA CYS A 191 -9.03 -4.56 -1.06
C CYS A 191 -7.68 -5.15 -1.42
N ASP A 192 -6.61 -4.37 -1.25
CA ASP A 192 -5.28 -4.64 -1.77
C ASP A 192 -4.24 -4.41 -0.69
N ALA A 193 -3.00 -4.84 -0.91
CA ALA A 193 -1.89 -4.67 0.01
C ALA A 193 -0.61 -4.25 -0.72
N MET A 194 0.17 -3.35 -0.12
CA MET A 194 1.53 -3.09 -0.58
C MET A 194 2.53 -3.86 0.25
N CYS A 195 3.34 -4.69 -0.42
CA CYS A 195 4.40 -5.47 0.19
C CYS A 195 5.60 -4.57 0.56
N SER A 196 6.19 -4.83 1.72
CA SER A 196 7.34 -4.10 2.23
C SER A 196 8.67 -4.47 1.56
N TYR A 197 9.71 -3.64 1.79
CA TYR A 197 11.07 -3.86 1.27
C TYR A 197 11.92 -4.83 2.07
N ASN A 198 11.63 -4.96 3.37
CA ASN A 198 12.50 -5.64 4.33
C ASN A 198 12.48 -7.16 4.17
N SER A 199 13.45 -7.79 4.82
CA SER A 199 13.42 -9.21 5.12
C SER A 199 13.14 -9.46 6.60
N ILE A 200 12.55 -10.61 6.91
CA ILE A 200 12.34 -11.16 8.25
C ILE A 200 13.04 -12.50 8.28
N ASP A 201 13.86 -12.72 9.29
CA ASP A 201 14.68 -13.95 9.40
C ASP A 201 15.45 -14.29 8.09
N SER A 202 15.95 -13.25 7.42
CA SER A 202 16.67 -13.32 6.14
C SER A 202 15.82 -13.68 4.92
N ILE A 203 14.51 -13.80 5.05
CA ILE A 203 13.59 -14.01 3.93
C ILE A 203 12.96 -12.66 3.56
N PRO A 204 13.19 -12.12 2.35
CA PRO A 204 12.49 -10.94 1.88
C PRO A 204 10.97 -11.16 1.84
N VAL A 205 10.21 -10.23 2.42
CA VAL A 205 8.75 -10.36 2.49
C VAL A 205 8.12 -10.51 1.11
N SER A 206 8.68 -9.87 0.09
CA SER A 206 8.20 -9.95 -1.30
C SER A 206 8.30 -11.35 -1.95
N MET A 207 8.95 -12.30 -1.29
CA MET A 207 9.02 -13.71 -1.72
C MET A 207 8.56 -14.70 -0.64
N ASP A 208 8.02 -14.23 0.47
CA ASP A 208 7.56 -15.06 1.57
C ASP A 208 6.15 -15.59 1.31
N HIS A 209 6.06 -16.85 0.91
CA HIS A 209 4.79 -17.52 0.60
C HIS A 209 3.85 -17.57 1.82
N GLU A 210 4.40 -17.89 2.99
CA GLU A 210 3.58 -18.00 4.20
C GLU A 210 2.89 -16.65 4.50
N LEU A 211 3.66 -15.55 4.51
CA LEU A 211 3.11 -14.25 4.83
C LEU A 211 2.15 -13.74 3.75
N LEU A 212 2.52 -13.84 2.46
CA LEU A 212 1.73 -13.27 1.37
C LEU A 212 0.52 -14.12 0.97
N THR A 213 0.62 -15.46 1.07
CA THR A 213 -0.42 -16.37 0.61
C THR A 213 -1.21 -16.95 1.77
N ASP A 214 -0.55 -17.65 2.70
CA ASP A 214 -1.26 -18.40 3.73
C ASP A 214 -1.89 -17.45 4.77
N VAL A 215 -1.18 -16.41 5.17
CA VAL A 215 -1.67 -15.43 6.16
C VAL A 215 -2.53 -14.37 5.48
N LEU A 216 -1.97 -13.58 4.56
CA LEU A 216 -2.65 -12.42 4.00
C LEU A 216 -3.92 -12.81 3.23
N ARG A 217 -3.82 -13.78 2.32
CA ARG A 217 -4.98 -14.25 1.53
C ARG A 217 -5.80 -15.28 2.28
N GLY A 218 -5.14 -16.27 2.88
CA GLY A 218 -5.81 -17.42 3.50
C GLY A 218 -6.48 -17.10 4.84
N GLN A 219 -5.77 -16.42 5.74
CA GLN A 219 -6.29 -16.12 7.08
C GLN A 219 -7.04 -14.79 7.13
N PHE A 220 -6.46 -13.71 6.57
CA PHE A 220 -7.10 -12.39 6.62
C PHE A 220 -8.12 -12.16 5.52
N GLY A 221 -8.14 -13.02 4.49
CA GLY A 221 -9.14 -12.99 3.44
C GLY A 221 -8.99 -11.83 2.46
N MET A 222 -7.79 -11.27 2.28
CA MET A 222 -7.53 -10.20 1.32
C MET A 222 -7.89 -10.65 -0.11
N PRO A 223 -8.86 -9.99 -0.78
CA PRO A 223 -9.45 -10.49 -2.01
C PRO A 223 -8.68 -10.10 -3.28
N GLY A 224 -7.95 -9.00 -3.22
CA GLY A 224 -7.35 -8.35 -4.38
C GLY A 224 -5.92 -8.81 -4.67
N PHE A 225 -5.06 -7.90 -5.06
CA PHE A 225 -3.68 -8.19 -5.40
C PHE A 225 -2.71 -7.64 -4.36
N VAL A 226 -1.49 -8.15 -4.38
CA VAL A 226 -0.36 -7.58 -3.66
C VAL A 226 0.47 -6.76 -4.63
N ARG A 227 0.65 -5.49 -4.32
CA ARG A 227 1.57 -4.60 -5.04
C ARG A 227 2.95 -4.69 -4.39
N SER A 228 4.00 -4.72 -5.18
CA SER A 228 5.34 -4.43 -4.64
C SER A 228 5.49 -2.93 -4.43
N ASP A 229 6.16 -2.53 -3.37
CA ASP A 229 6.64 -1.16 -3.27
C ASP A 229 7.65 -0.85 -4.40
N LEU A 230 7.94 0.44 -4.63
CA LEU A 230 8.79 0.89 -5.74
C LEU A 230 10.15 0.18 -5.71
N THR A 231 10.42 -0.55 -6.80
CA THR A 231 11.65 -1.34 -6.97
C THR A 231 11.83 -2.52 -6.00
N ALA A 232 10.85 -2.86 -5.15
CA ALA A 232 10.99 -3.93 -4.17
C ALA A 232 11.33 -5.30 -4.81
N VAL A 233 10.78 -5.59 -5.99
CA VAL A 233 11.11 -6.81 -6.73
C VAL A 233 12.58 -6.83 -7.17
N SER A 234 13.11 -5.72 -7.70
CA SER A 234 14.52 -5.66 -8.10
C SER A 234 15.48 -5.77 -6.91
N ARG A 235 15.01 -5.41 -5.70
CA ARG A 235 15.82 -5.55 -4.49
C ARG A 235 16.12 -6.99 -4.09
N LEU A 236 15.41 -7.96 -4.59
CA LEU A 236 15.80 -9.37 -4.45
C LEU A 236 17.14 -9.66 -5.12
N TYR A 237 17.47 -8.90 -6.18
CA TYR A 237 18.74 -8.98 -6.89
C TYR A 237 19.81 -8.03 -6.32
N ASP A 238 19.53 -6.72 -6.23
CA ASP A 238 20.53 -5.68 -6.00
C ASP A 238 20.71 -5.27 -4.52
N TRP A 239 19.85 -5.76 -3.62
CA TRP A 239 19.88 -5.43 -2.19
C TRP A 239 19.93 -6.65 -1.27
N HIS A 240 19.02 -7.60 -1.47
CA HIS A 240 18.97 -8.82 -0.66
C HIS A 240 19.93 -9.92 -1.17
N PHE A 241 20.39 -9.79 -2.42
CA PHE A 241 21.30 -10.75 -3.06
C PHE A 241 20.80 -12.21 -3.03
N ILE A 242 19.49 -12.38 -3.15
CA ILE A 242 18.82 -13.69 -3.22
C ILE A 242 18.76 -14.20 -4.66
N ALA A 243 18.47 -13.30 -5.60
CA ALA A 243 18.44 -13.60 -7.03
C ALA A 243 19.80 -13.30 -7.68
N GLU A 244 20.19 -14.10 -8.66
CA GLU A 244 21.40 -13.88 -9.46
C GLU A 244 21.17 -12.91 -10.63
N THR A 245 19.91 -12.75 -11.07
CA THR A 245 19.53 -11.86 -12.17
C THR A 245 18.21 -11.12 -11.87
N PRO A 246 17.95 -9.97 -12.52
CA PRO A 246 16.66 -9.29 -12.43
C PRO A 246 15.47 -10.16 -12.85
N GLU A 247 15.64 -11.02 -13.86
CA GLU A 247 14.61 -11.95 -14.34
C GLU A 247 14.28 -13.00 -13.28
N GLU A 248 15.27 -13.47 -12.55
CA GLU A 248 15.07 -14.39 -11.44
C GLU A 248 14.34 -13.69 -10.28
N ALA A 249 14.69 -12.46 -9.96
CA ALA A 249 13.99 -11.65 -8.97
C ALA A 249 12.48 -11.53 -9.28
N ILE A 250 12.13 -11.27 -10.55
CA ILE A 250 10.74 -11.23 -10.99
C ILE A 250 10.03 -12.57 -10.78
N ARG A 251 10.69 -13.68 -11.11
CA ARG A 251 10.11 -15.03 -10.93
C ARG A 251 9.89 -15.38 -9.47
N LEU A 252 10.84 -15.04 -8.61
CA LEU A 252 10.75 -15.29 -7.17
C LEU A 252 9.58 -14.51 -6.54
N SER A 253 9.42 -13.25 -6.90
CA SER A 253 8.33 -12.43 -6.38
C SER A 253 6.96 -12.86 -6.92
N LEU A 254 6.81 -13.09 -8.23
CA LEU A 254 5.54 -13.45 -8.86
C LEU A 254 5.01 -14.85 -8.50
N ILE A 255 5.83 -15.73 -7.96
CA ILE A 255 5.39 -17.06 -7.48
C ILE A 255 4.43 -16.92 -6.29
N HIS A 256 4.51 -15.84 -5.54
CA HIS A 256 3.82 -15.67 -4.26
C HIS A 256 2.71 -14.60 -4.28
N ILE A 257 2.44 -14.01 -5.44
CA ILE A 257 1.43 -12.95 -5.63
C ILE A 257 0.17 -13.46 -6.33
#